data_d5215ec516472a763afe094c52333847
#
_entry.id   d5215ec516472a763afe094c52333847
#
_cell.length_a   1.000
_cell.length_b   1.000
_cell.length_c   1.000
_cell.angle_alpha   90.00
_cell.angle_beta   90.00
_cell.angle_gamma   90.00
#
_symmetry.space_group_name_H-M   'P 1'
#
loop_
_entity.id
_entity.type
_entity.pdbx_description
1 polymer ?
#
loop_
_entity_poly.entity_id
_entity_poly.type
_entity_poly.pdbx_seq_one_letter_code
_entity_poly.pdbx_strand_id
1 'polypeptide(L)'
;MCGIAGICRLDGQPLNEDARAHVRAMTDVITYRGPDGSGIWQEGPVSLGHRRLSIIDLSGGSQPMQDVDGELCIVFNGEIYNFAELRQELLQAGARFHSSHSDTEVILQAYRVWGTDCLQRFDGMFAFALWDAPRRRLCRGRGDARHVGLLRRKRHLEL
;
A
#
# COMPACT_ATOMS: atom_id res chain seq x y z
N MET A 1 4.55 -15.24 -0.11
CA MET A 1 4.23 -13.89 -0.63
C MET A 1 2.85 -13.50 -0.17
N CYS A 2 2.69 -12.30 0.34
CA CYS A 2 1.40 -11.77 0.79
C CYS A 2 0.35 -11.67 -0.34
N GLY A 3 -0.90 -11.40 0.03
CA GLY A 3 -1.99 -11.13 -0.91
C GLY A 3 -2.58 -9.76 -0.65
N ILE A 4 -2.90 -9.01 -1.71
CA ILE A 4 -3.58 -7.72 -1.61
C ILE A 4 -4.84 -7.72 -2.46
N ALA A 5 -5.88 -7.06 -1.96
CA ALA A 5 -7.16 -6.88 -2.66
C ALA A 5 -7.74 -5.51 -2.30
N GLY A 6 -8.68 -5.01 -3.09
CA GLY A 6 -9.34 -3.76 -2.77
C GLY A 6 -10.42 -3.38 -3.75
N ILE A 7 -11.28 -2.47 -3.32
CA ILE A 7 -12.35 -1.86 -4.10
C ILE A 7 -12.18 -0.35 -4.05
N CYS A 8 -12.37 0.32 -5.18
CA CYS A 8 -12.39 1.78 -5.25
C CYS A 8 -13.58 2.23 -6.10
N ARG A 9 -14.42 3.08 -5.53
CA ARG A 9 -15.47 3.77 -6.28
C ARG A 9 -14.88 4.92 -7.08
N LEU A 10 -15.17 4.92 -8.35
CA LEU A 10 -14.53 5.84 -9.30
C LEU A 10 -15.24 7.18 -9.40
N ASP A 11 -16.49 7.24 -8.94
CA ASP A 11 -17.27 8.48 -8.78
C ASP A 11 -16.87 9.27 -7.50
N GLY A 12 -16.00 8.67 -6.67
CA GLY A 12 -15.52 9.27 -5.44
C GLY A 12 -16.52 9.28 -4.29
N GLN A 13 -17.72 8.68 -4.48
CA GLN A 13 -18.69 8.56 -3.40
C GLN A 13 -18.24 7.48 -2.40
N PRO A 14 -18.60 7.62 -1.11
CA PRO A 14 -18.27 6.61 -0.11
C PRO A 14 -18.77 5.23 -0.50
N LEU A 15 -18.00 4.21 -0.13
CA LEU A 15 -18.43 2.81 -0.21
C LEU A 15 -19.54 2.55 0.80
N ASN A 16 -20.48 1.65 0.46
CA ASN A 16 -21.46 1.16 1.39
C ASN A 16 -20.85 0.16 2.39
N GLU A 17 -21.62 -0.25 3.39
CA GLU A 17 -21.19 -1.19 4.43
C GLU A 17 -20.80 -2.57 3.86
N ASP A 18 -21.45 -3.01 2.79
CA ASP A 18 -21.18 -4.30 2.15
C ASP A 18 -19.78 -4.38 1.51
N ALA A 19 -19.19 -3.25 1.14
CA ALA A 19 -17.87 -3.22 0.49
C ALA A 19 -16.78 -3.85 1.36
N ARG A 20 -16.85 -3.67 2.67
CA ARG A 20 -15.92 -4.30 3.62
C ARG A 20 -16.07 -5.83 3.61
N ALA A 21 -17.30 -6.33 3.54
CA ALA A 21 -17.58 -7.76 3.42
C ALA A 21 -17.09 -8.33 2.08
N HIS A 22 -17.28 -7.60 0.99
CA HIS A 22 -16.75 -7.99 -0.32
C HIS A 22 -15.21 -8.06 -0.32
N VAL A 23 -14.52 -7.06 0.24
CA VAL A 23 -13.05 -7.10 0.34
C VAL A 23 -12.60 -8.26 1.22
N ARG A 24 -13.35 -8.58 2.30
CA ARG A 24 -13.09 -9.77 3.11
C ARG A 24 -13.18 -11.03 2.27
N ALA A 25 -14.26 -11.22 1.54
CA ALA A 25 -14.44 -12.38 0.66
C ALA A 25 -13.31 -12.48 -0.39
N MET A 26 -12.90 -11.36 -0.99
CA MET A 26 -11.76 -11.32 -1.92
C MET A 26 -10.45 -11.76 -1.25
N THR A 27 -10.19 -11.31 -0.02
CA THR A 27 -8.99 -11.72 0.72
C THR A 27 -9.07 -13.17 1.16
N ASP A 28 -10.25 -13.69 1.49
CA ASP A 28 -10.45 -15.09 1.90
C ASP A 28 -10.10 -16.06 0.76
N VAL A 29 -10.44 -15.72 -0.47
CA VAL A 29 -10.09 -16.52 -1.68
C VAL A 29 -8.57 -16.66 -1.82
N ILE A 30 -7.80 -15.65 -1.42
CA ILE A 30 -6.33 -15.64 -1.54
C ILE A 30 -5.61 -15.98 -0.22
N THR A 31 -6.29 -16.63 0.74
CA THR A 31 -5.70 -17.02 2.03
C THR A 31 -4.44 -17.87 1.89
N TYR A 32 -4.37 -18.73 0.86
CA TYR A 32 -3.20 -19.56 0.58
C TYR A 32 -1.92 -18.75 0.31
N ARG A 33 -2.02 -17.47 -0.03
CA ARG A 33 -0.86 -16.58 -0.23
C ARG A 33 -0.31 -16.05 1.08
N GLY A 34 -1.18 -15.85 2.06
CA GLY A 34 -0.80 -15.27 3.36
C GLY A 34 -1.71 -15.79 4.47
N PRO A 35 -1.40 -17.00 5.01
CA PRO A 35 -2.23 -17.66 6.02
C PRO A 35 -2.10 -17.05 7.41
N ASP A 36 -1.02 -16.30 7.69
CA ASP A 36 -0.62 -15.92 9.04
C ASP A 36 -1.38 -14.72 9.60
N GLY A 37 -2.05 -13.96 8.74
CA GLY A 37 -2.83 -12.80 9.18
C GLY A 37 -3.67 -12.17 8.07
N SER A 38 -4.64 -11.37 8.48
CA SER A 38 -5.47 -10.60 7.57
C SER A 38 -5.82 -9.24 8.16
N GLY A 39 -5.97 -8.25 7.30
CA GLY A 39 -6.46 -6.93 7.68
C GLY A 39 -7.33 -6.32 6.60
N ILE A 40 -8.29 -5.50 7.02
CA ILE A 40 -9.17 -4.74 6.13
C ILE A 40 -9.31 -3.33 6.67
N TRP A 41 -9.15 -2.37 5.79
CA TRP A 41 -9.36 -0.96 6.06
C TRP A 41 -10.31 -0.38 5.03
N GLN A 42 -11.14 0.58 5.43
CA GLN A 42 -12.08 1.28 4.55
C GLN A 42 -12.24 2.73 4.97
N GLU A 43 -12.14 3.62 4.00
CA GLU A 43 -12.41 5.04 4.17
C GLU A 43 -12.90 5.64 2.86
N GLY A 44 -13.99 6.41 2.93
CA GLY A 44 -14.56 7.08 1.77
C GLY A 44 -14.80 6.12 0.60
N PRO A 45 -14.22 6.38 -0.59
CA PRO A 45 -14.44 5.57 -1.78
C PRO A 45 -13.57 4.33 -1.88
N VAL A 46 -12.74 4.02 -0.86
CA VAL A 46 -11.73 2.95 -0.93
C VAL A 46 -11.88 1.96 0.21
N SER A 47 -11.76 0.67 -0.09
CA SER A 47 -11.55 -0.39 0.88
C SER A 47 -10.37 -1.25 0.42
N LEU A 48 -9.41 -1.47 1.32
CA LEU A 48 -8.17 -2.23 1.07
C LEU A 48 -8.12 -3.44 2.00
N GLY A 49 -7.65 -4.55 1.48
CA GLY A 49 -7.51 -5.80 2.21
C GLY A 49 -6.15 -6.45 1.98
N HIS A 50 -5.64 -7.10 3.02
CA HIS A 50 -4.33 -7.74 3.03
C HIS A 50 -4.40 -9.15 3.62
N ARG A 51 -3.62 -10.07 3.05
CA ARG A 51 -3.26 -11.38 3.60
C ARG A 51 -1.77 -11.44 3.84
N ARG A 52 -1.38 -11.75 5.05
CA ARG A 52 0.01 -11.73 5.48
C ARG A 52 0.63 -13.13 5.48
N LEU A 53 1.82 -13.22 4.90
CA LEU A 53 2.77 -14.30 5.13
C LEU A 53 3.91 -13.71 5.97
N SER A 54 4.04 -14.17 7.22
CA SER A 54 5.04 -13.67 8.17
C SER A 54 6.30 -14.52 8.06
N ILE A 55 7.35 -13.98 7.41
CA ILE A 55 8.61 -14.70 7.23
C ILE A 55 9.67 -14.22 8.24
N ILE A 56 9.75 -12.91 8.50
CA ILE A 56 10.85 -12.31 9.26
C ILE A 56 10.37 -11.54 10.50
N ASP A 57 9.21 -10.88 10.46
CA ASP A 57 8.70 -10.06 11.56
C ASP A 57 7.32 -10.53 12.01
N LEU A 58 7.24 -11.08 13.22
CA LEU A 58 5.99 -11.54 13.81
C LEU A 58 5.18 -10.41 14.47
N SER A 59 5.83 -9.34 14.90
CA SER A 59 5.24 -8.29 15.74
C SER A 59 4.95 -6.97 15.02
N GLY A 60 5.68 -6.67 13.95
CA GLY A 60 5.50 -5.48 13.11
C GLY A 60 4.85 -5.78 11.76
N GLY A 61 4.58 -4.78 10.95
CA GLY A 61 4.16 -4.97 9.56
C GLY A 61 2.72 -5.45 9.36
N SER A 62 1.82 -5.25 10.32
CA SER A 62 0.39 -5.46 10.08
C SER A 62 -0.11 -4.50 9.00
N GLN A 63 -0.91 -5.03 8.07
CA GLN A 63 -1.46 -4.26 6.97
C GLN A 63 -2.98 -4.49 6.86
N PRO A 64 -3.76 -3.54 6.33
CA PRO A 64 -3.33 -2.24 5.77
C PRO A 64 -2.63 -1.36 6.81
N MET A 65 -1.56 -0.65 6.38
CA MET A 65 -0.75 0.20 7.26
C MET A 65 -1.07 1.67 6.98
N GLN A 66 -1.24 2.44 8.05
CA GLN A 66 -1.39 3.90 7.95
C GLN A 66 -0.08 4.61 8.33
N ASP A 67 0.11 5.79 7.80
CA ASP A 67 1.19 6.67 8.25
C ASP A 67 0.89 7.31 9.62
N VAL A 68 1.87 8.06 10.13
CA VAL A 68 1.79 8.67 11.48
C VAL A 68 0.58 9.58 11.65
N ASP A 69 0.17 10.26 10.59
CA ASP A 69 -0.93 11.24 10.64
C ASP A 69 -2.28 10.60 10.24
N GLY A 70 -2.30 9.34 9.81
CA GLY A 70 -3.49 8.63 9.37
C GLY A 70 -4.03 9.09 7.99
N GLU A 71 -3.27 9.90 7.27
CA GLU A 71 -3.66 10.46 5.97
C GLU A 71 -3.39 9.53 4.79
N LEU A 72 -2.42 8.65 4.94
CA LEU A 72 -2.05 7.66 3.94
C LEU A 72 -2.34 6.26 4.46
N CYS A 73 -2.87 5.40 3.59
CA CYS A 73 -3.06 3.99 3.91
C CYS A 73 -2.57 3.10 2.77
N ILE A 74 -1.76 2.08 3.07
CA ILE A 74 -1.16 1.19 2.08
C ILE A 74 -1.47 -0.28 2.36
N VAL A 75 -1.65 -1.03 1.29
CA VAL A 75 -1.45 -2.49 1.24
C VAL A 75 -0.32 -2.79 0.27
N PHE A 76 0.60 -3.64 0.71
CA PHE A 76 1.84 -3.92 0.03
C PHE A 76 2.14 -5.42 0.03
N ASN A 77 2.60 -5.93 -1.09
CA ASN A 77 3.11 -7.28 -1.25
C ASN A 77 4.42 -7.21 -2.02
N GLY A 78 5.52 -7.54 -1.39
CA GLY A 78 6.83 -7.51 -2.01
C GLY A 78 7.93 -7.23 -1.00
N GLU A 79 9.03 -6.72 -1.52
CA GLU A 79 10.20 -6.30 -0.77
C GLU A 79 10.90 -5.17 -1.50
N ILE A 80 11.30 -4.13 -0.74
CA ILE A 80 12.13 -3.01 -1.21
C ILE A 80 13.55 -3.27 -0.71
N TYR A 81 14.44 -3.67 -1.61
CA TYR A 81 15.80 -4.11 -1.24
C TYR A 81 16.66 -2.98 -0.69
N ASN A 82 16.50 -1.78 -1.22
CA ASN A 82 17.23 -0.59 -0.78
C ASN A 82 16.49 0.23 0.29
N PHE A 83 15.60 -0.42 1.07
CA PHE A 83 14.79 0.29 2.07
C PHE A 83 15.62 0.98 3.16
N ALA A 84 16.78 0.42 3.51
CA ALA A 84 17.63 0.96 4.57
C ALA A 84 18.27 2.31 4.16
N GLU A 85 18.75 2.40 2.92
CA GLU A 85 19.30 3.63 2.34
C GLU A 85 18.21 4.69 2.20
N LEU A 86 17.07 4.31 1.63
CA LEU A 86 15.92 5.20 1.48
C LEU A 86 15.43 5.74 2.83
N ARG A 87 15.41 4.87 3.86
CA ARG A 87 15.03 5.29 5.21
C ARG A 87 15.96 6.38 5.76
N GLN A 88 17.26 6.25 5.54
CA GLN A 88 18.21 7.27 6.00
C GLN A 88 18.02 8.61 5.27
N GLU A 89 17.83 8.60 3.97
CA GLU A 89 17.50 9.80 3.18
C GLU A 89 16.21 10.47 3.69
N LEU A 90 15.17 9.67 3.94
CA LEU A 90 13.88 10.15 4.43
C LEU A 90 14.00 10.77 5.84
N LEU A 91 14.79 10.17 6.74
CA LEU A 91 15.05 10.73 8.06
C LEU A 91 15.77 12.08 7.95
N GLN A 92 16.74 12.22 7.05
CA GLN A 92 17.40 13.49 6.77
C GLN A 92 16.44 14.54 6.19
N ALA A 93 15.43 14.09 5.44
CA ALA A 93 14.35 14.95 4.93
C ALA A 93 13.27 15.27 5.98
N GLY A 94 13.40 14.80 7.22
CA GLY A 94 12.48 15.07 8.32
C GLY A 94 11.29 14.10 8.42
N ALA A 95 11.32 12.96 7.71
CA ALA A 95 10.29 11.94 7.84
C ALA A 95 10.30 11.28 9.22
N ARG A 96 9.11 10.90 9.68
CA ARG A 96 8.91 10.24 10.99
C ARG A 96 8.50 8.78 10.77
N PHE A 97 9.08 7.88 11.55
CA PHE A 97 8.84 6.45 11.48
C PHE A 97 8.41 5.89 12.83
N HIS A 98 7.51 4.91 12.83
CA HIS A 98 7.14 4.13 14.01
C HIS A 98 8.04 2.92 14.20
N SER A 99 8.50 2.32 13.10
CA SER A 99 9.35 1.13 13.11
C SER A 99 10.79 1.45 12.66
N SER A 100 11.70 0.53 12.96
CA SER A 100 13.09 0.63 12.51
C SER A 100 13.39 -0.18 11.25
N HIS A 101 12.48 -1.07 10.83
CA HIS A 101 12.79 -2.12 9.86
C HIS A 101 11.66 -2.40 8.83
N SER A 102 10.58 -1.60 8.81
CA SER A 102 9.48 -1.81 7.87
C SER A 102 9.74 -1.11 6.53
N ASP A 103 9.89 -1.88 5.47
CA ASP A 103 9.93 -1.39 4.10
C ASP A 103 8.59 -0.80 3.64
N THR A 104 7.48 -1.35 4.13
CA THR A 104 6.13 -0.80 3.90
C THR A 104 6.01 0.63 4.41
N GLU A 105 6.56 0.91 5.60
CA GLU A 105 6.58 2.27 6.16
C GLU A 105 7.49 3.20 5.36
N VAL A 106 8.60 2.67 4.82
CA VAL A 106 9.47 3.43 3.91
C VAL A 106 8.71 3.87 2.66
N ILE A 107 7.86 3.02 2.08
CA ILE A 107 7.03 3.40 0.93
C ILE A 107 6.07 4.55 1.29
N LEU A 108 5.40 4.50 2.45
CA LEU A 108 4.50 5.56 2.92
C LEU A 108 5.24 6.89 3.06
N GLN A 109 6.40 6.89 3.72
CA GLN A 109 7.18 8.11 3.94
C GLN A 109 7.81 8.62 2.63
N ALA A 110 8.27 7.73 1.76
CA ALA A 110 8.77 8.08 0.44
C ALA A 110 7.70 8.76 -0.42
N TYR A 111 6.47 8.24 -0.39
CA TYR A 111 5.35 8.87 -1.09
C TYR A 111 5.01 10.25 -0.49
N ARG A 112 5.06 10.40 0.83
CA ARG A 112 4.82 11.69 1.51
C ARG A 112 5.83 12.75 1.08
N VAL A 113 7.12 12.40 1.01
CA VAL A 113 8.22 13.33 0.71
C VAL A 113 8.35 13.59 -0.79
N TRP A 114 8.31 12.53 -1.61
CA TRP A 114 8.62 12.61 -3.05
C TRP A 114 7.39 12.42 -3.97
N GLY A 115 6.22 12.19 -3.40
CA GLY A 115 5.02 11.90 -4.17
C GLY A 115 5.19 10.64 -5.02
N THR A 116 4.67 10.68 -6.25
CA THR A 116 4.77 9.55 -7.19
C THR A 116 6.19 9.28 -7.70
N ASP A 117 7.10 10.23 -7.55
CA ASP A 117 8.50 10.09 -8.00
C ASP A 117 9.30 9.14 -7.10
N CYS A 118 8.76 8.81 -5.91
CA CYS A 118 9.33 7.78 -5.03
C CYS A 118 9.53 6.45 -5.76
N LEU A 119 8.66 6.11 -6.72
CA LEU A 119 8.75 4.86 -7.48
C LEU A 119 10.08 4.69 -8.23
N GLN A 120 10.67 5.80 -8.71
CA GLN A 120 11.94 5.78 -9.43
C GLN A 120 13.14 5.48 -8.52
N ARG A 121 12.92 5.52 -7.20
CA ARG A 121 13.95 5.29 -6.20
C ARG A 121 13.93 3.88 -5.61
N PHE A 122 12.84 3.14 -5.86
CA PHE A 122 12.68 1.80 -5.29
C PHE A 122 13.43 0.76 -6.13
N ASP A 123 14.28 0.00 -5.46
CA ASP A 123 14.84 -1.26 -5.97
C ASP A 123 14.16 -2.41 -5.25
N GLY A 124 13.50 -3.31 -6.00
CA GLY A 124 12.77 -4.40 -5.39
C GLY A 124 11.76 -5.08 -6.29
N MET A 125 11.10 -6.07 -5.73
CA MET A 125 9.99 -6.78 -6.36
C MET A 125 8.72 -6.53 -5.55
N PHE A 126 7.77 -5.77 -6.09
CA PHE A 126 6.63 -5.32 -5.31
C PHE A 126 5.37 -5.03 -6.11
N ALA A 127 4.25 -5.05 -5.38
CA ALA A 127 2.99 -4.45 -5.79
C ALA A 127 2.34 -3.79 -4.58
N PHE A 128 1.75 -2.61 -4.74
CA PHE A 128 1.01 -1.94 -3.68
C PHE A 128 -0.20 -1.16 -4.19
N ALA A 129 -1.12 -0.88 -3.26
CA ALA A 129 -2.15 0.14 -3.41
C ALA A 129 -2.06 1.08 -2.21
N LEU A 130 -1.95 2.39 -2.48
CA LEU A 130 -1.81 3.44 -1.49
C LEU A 130 -2.94 4.46 -1.69
N TRP A 131 -3.74 4.67 -0.64
CA TRP A 131 -4.73 5.71 -0.58
C TRP A 131 -4.14 6.98 0.04
N ASP A 132 -4.30 8.10 -0.66
CA ASP A 132 -3.96 9.44 -0.22
C ASP A 132 -5.28 10.18 0.03
N ALA A 133 -5.67 10.27 1.30
CA ALA A 133 -6.96 10.83 1.70
C ALA A 133 -7.05 12.34 1.40
N PRO A 134 -6.05 13.18 1.74
CA PRO A 134 -6.08 14.60 1.39
C PRO A 134 -6.23 14.88 -0.10
N ARG A 135 -5.56 14.09 -0.95
CA ARG A 135 -5.64 14.27 -2.41
C ARG A 135 -6.75 13.44 -3.05
N ARG A 136 -7.48 12.63 -2.26
CA ARG A 136 -8.51 11.68 -2.73
C ARG A 136 -8.01 10.83 -3.91
N ARG A 137 -6.82 10.28 -3.78
CA ARG A 137 -6.12 9.57 -4.85
C ARG A 137 -5.75 8.16 -4.43
N LEU A 138 -6.09 7.17 -5.26
CA LEU A 138 -5.57 5.82 -5.15
C LEU A 138 -4.38 5.65 -6.11
N CYS A 139 -3.19 5.48 -5.53
CA CYS A 139 -1.97 5.17 -6.27
C CYS A 139 -1.76 3.65 -6.26
N ARG A 140 -1.41 3.07 -7.41
CA ARG A 140 -1.04 1.67 -7.53
C ARG A 140 0.35 1.61 -8.14
N GLY A 141 1.28 0.99 -7.43
CA GLY A 141 2.64 0.78 -7.88
C GLY A 141 2.92 -0.70 -8.12
N ARG A 142 3.73 -0.98 -9.11
CA ARG A 142 4.32 -2.29 -9.35
C ARG A 142 5.75 -2.10 -9.81
N GLY A 143 6.65 -2.89 -9.25
CA GLY A 143 8.04 -2.98 -9.69
C GLY A 143 8.47 -4.44 -9.77
N ASP A 144 9.31 -4.74 -10.71
CA ASP A 144 10.20 -5.88 -10.71
C ASP A 144 11.62 -5.34 -10.90
N ALA A 145 12.64 -6.14 -10.67
CA ALA A 145 14.05 -5.71 -10.70
C ALA A 145 14.48 -4.98 -12.01
N ARG A 146 13.58 -4.81 -12.97
CA ARG A 146 13.84 -4.20 -14.28
C ARG A 146 12.84 -3.11 -14.67
N HIS A 147 11.62 -3.08 -14.08
CA HIS A 147 10.56 -2.16 -14.50
C HIS A 147 9.75 -1.68 -13.30
N VAL A 148 9.70 -0.38 -13.11
CA VAL A 148 8.86 0.29 -12.12
C VAL A 148 7.82 1.14 -12.83
N GLY A 149 6.56 0.97 -12.46
CA GLY A 149 5.46 1.71 -13.08
C GLY A 149 4.32 2.06 -12.14
N LEU A 150 3.79 3.26 -12.28
CA LEU A 150 2.56 3.68 -11.63
C LEU A 150 1.38 3.30 -12.53
N LEU A 151 0.50 2.44 -12.03
CA LEU A 151 -0.75 2.12 -12.72
C LEU A 151 -1.73 3.30 -12.53
N ARG A 152 -1.64 4.29 -13.40
CA ARG A 152 -2.63 5.36 -13.49
C ARG A 152 -3.85 4.87 -14.24
N ARG A 153 -5.06 5.16 -13.72
CA ARG A 153 -6.26 5.10 -14.53
C ARG A 153 -6.20 6.27 -15.53
N LYS A 154 -6.21 5.98 -16.83
CA LYS A 154 -6.59 6.99 -17.80
C LYS A 154 -8.05 7.40 -17.50
N ARG A 155 -8.28 8.66 -17.13
CA ARG A 155 -9.59 9.26 -17.34
C ARG A 155 -9.73 9.34 -18.85
N HIS A 156 -10.62 8.54 -19.41
CA HIS A 156 -11.40 8.79 -20.62
C HIS A 156 -12.01 7.46 -21.06
N LEU A 157 -13.25 7.27 -20.69
CA LEU A 157 -14.25 6.74 -21.60
C LEU A 157 -15.06 7.98 -21.95
N GLU A 158 -14.68 8.65 -23.02
CA GLU A 158 -15.62 9.37 -23.85
C GLU A 158 -16.29 8.33 -24.73
N LEU A 159 -17.62 8.21 -24.56
CA LEU A 159 -18.50 7.57 -25.51
C LEU A 159 -18.71 8.49 -26.70
#